data_74a253080947b2341e14a12959b75501
#
_entry.id   74a253080947b2341e14a12959b75501
#
_cell.length_a   1.000
_cell.length_b   1.000
_cell.length_c   1.000
_cell.angle_alpha   90.00
_cell.angle_beta   90.00
_cell.angle_gamma   90.00
#
_symmetry.space_group_name_H-M   'P 1'
#
loop_
_entity.id
_entity.type
_entity.pdbx_description
1 polymer ?
#
loop_
_entity_poly.entity_id
_entity_poly.type
_entity_poly.pdbx_seq_one_letter_code
_entity_poly.pdbx_strand_id
1 'polypeptide(L)'
;KYVKPRFGGGVYKTQWMERGLVRLLEDEGLSYDVHMLNVSPFCASRVEVEAAAQFIHDGLAQDVPVAFLNRHKGKEKALYTWHWVPIHKIFMDGDDIRCGIFDEGEIRDFSLANWMKDTILGGGFCYISRKG
;
A
#
# COMPACT_ATOMS: atom_id res chain seq x y z
N LYS A 1 14.70 9.29 10.36
CA LYS A 1 14.35 9.96 11.61
C LYS A 1 12.97 9.55 12.11
N TYR A 2 11.96 9.70 11.26
CA TYR A 2 10.59 9.34 11.61
C TYR A 2 10.23 7.90 11.24
N VAL A 3 10.80 7.41 10.17
CA VAL A 3 10.63 6.03 9.71
C VAL A 3 12.01 5.45 9.48
N LYS A 4 12.33 4.36 10.20
CA LYS A 4 13.64 3.74 10.13
C LYS A 4 13.63 2.60 9.12
N PRO A 5 14.51 2.60 8.12
CA PRO A 5 14.68 1.45 7.25
C PRO A 5 15.13 0.22 8.03
N ARG A 6 14.76 -0.94 7.54
CA ARG A 6 15.19 -2.21 8.11
C ARG A 6 16.16 -2.90 7.16
N PHE A 7 16.92 -3.82 7.71
CA PHE A 7 17.77 -4.68 6.93
C PHE A 7 16.93 -5.39 5.86
N GLY A 8 17.37 -5.31 4.61
CA GLY A 8 16.62 -5.85 3.49
C GLY A 8 15.79 -4.84 2.72
N GLY A 9 15.86 -3.57 3.09
CA GLY A 9 15.35 -2.52 2.22
C GLY A 9 14.00 -1.92 2.57
N GLY A 10 13.88 -1.32 3.70
CA GLY A 10 12.74 -0.48 3.99
C GLY A 10 11.95 -0.87 5.23
N VAL A 11 10.82 -0.24 5.40
CA VAL A 11 9.94 -0.46 6.53
C VAL A 11 9.03 -1.64 6.22
N TYR A 12 9.09 -2.70 7.01
CA TYR A 12 8.31 -3.90 6.74
C TYR A 12 7.06 -4.06 7.62
N LYS A 13 6.86 -3.17 8.59
CA LYS A 13 5.62 -3.15 9.37
C LYS A 13 4.84 -1.88 9.07
N THR A 14 3.60 -2.03 8.65
CA THR A 14 2.74 -0.89 8.34
C THR A 14 2.52 0.01 9.56
N GLN A 15 2.46 -0.56 10.77
CA GLN A 15 2.31 0.19 12.00
C GLN A 15 3.47 1.16 12.24
N TRP A 16 4.69 0.77 11.88
CA TRP A 16 5.84 1.66 12.01
C TRP A 16 5.77 2.83 11.04
N MET A 17 5.33 2.56 9.81
CA MET A 17 5.11 3.61 8.81
C MET A 17 4.04 4.59 9.29
N GLU A 18 2.93 4.08 9.81
CA GLU A 18 1.86 4.91 10.35
C GLU A 18 2.37 5.82 11.47
N ARG A 19 3.08 5.26 12.45
CA ARG A 19 3.63 6.04 13.58
C ARG A 19 4.60 7.09 13.10
N GLY A 20 5.46 6.77 12.14
CA GLY A 20 6.41 7.70 11.57
C GLY A 20 5.73 8.86 10.87
N LEU A 21 4.71 8.57 10.07
CA LEU A 21 3.96 9.59 9.34
C LEU A 21 3.16 10.47 10.29
N VAL A 22 2.49 9.92 11.29
CA VAL A 22 1.74 10.68 12.28
C VAL A 22 2.67 11.65 13.01
N ARG A 23 3.82 11.16 13.46
CA ARG A 23 4.81 12.00 14.15
C ARG A 23 5.33 13.11 13.25
N LEU A 24 5.63 12.82 12.00
CA LEU A 24 6.11 13.82 11.05
C LEU A 24 5.07 14.92 10.85
N LEU A 25 3.82 14.55 10.66
CA LEU A 25 2.73 15.51 10.44
C LEU A 25 2.50 16.37 11.68
N GLU A 26 2.58 15.78 12.87
CA GLU A 26 2.47 16.52 14.13
C GLU A 26 3.62 17.51 14.30
N ASP A 27 4.86 17.07 14.03
CA ASP A 27 6.04 17.92 14.15
C ASP A 27 6.02 19.10 13.21
N GLU A 28 5.46 18.91 12.01
CA GLU A 28 5.34 19.98 11.00
C GLU A 28 4.09 20.83 11.18
N GLY A 29 3.22 20.52 12.13
CA GLY A 29 1.98 21.25 12.36
C GLY A 29 0.96 21.09 11.24
N LEU A 30 1.02 19.98 10.52
CA LEU A 30 0.14 19.71 9.38
C LEU A 30 -1.16 19.05 9.82
N SER A 31 -2.28 19.47 9.21
CA SER A 31 -3.62 18.96 9.54
C SER A 31 -4.03 17.86 8.55
N TYR A 32 -3.40 16.69 8.67
CA TYR A 32 -3.68 15.53 7.84
C TYR A 32 -4.02 14.31 8.67
N ASP A 33 -4.84 13.44 8.11
CA ASP A 33 -5.10 12.11 8.63
C ASP A 33 -4.31 11.07 7.84
N VAL A 34 -3.75 10.10 8.55
CA VAL A 34 -3.05 8.98 7.94
C VAL A 34 -3.97 7.77 7.97
N HIS A 35 -4.23 7.19 6.82
CA HIS A 35 -5.08 6.01 6.67
C HIS A 35 -4.22 4.80 6.33
N MET A 36 -4.42 3.70 7.05
CA MET A 36 -3.66 2.47 6.87
C MET A 36 -4.59 1.29 6.72
N LEU A 37 -4.24 0.38 5.82
CA LEU A 37 -4.91 -0.91 5.71
C LEU A 37 -3.84 -1.98 5.64
N ASN A 38 -3.80 -2.84 6.67
CA ASN A 38 -2.82 -3.92 6.73
C ASN A 38 -3.37 -5.19 6.08
N VAL A 39 -2.52 -5.87 5.31
CA VAL A 39 -2.81 -7.18 4.76
C VAL A 39 -1.97 -8.19 5.52
N SER A 40 -2.65 -9.00 6.32
CA SER A 40 -2.01 -9.99 7.20
C SER A 40 -1.20 -11.03 6.41
N PRO A 41 -0.09 -11.54 6.98
CA PRO A 41 0.57 -12.72 6.41
C PRO A 41 -0.29 -13.98 6.51
N PHE A 42 -1.29 -14.00 7.41
CA PHE A 42 -2.17 -15.14 7.58
C PHE A 42 -3.42 -14.98 6.72
N CYS A 43 -3.61 -15.86 5.74
CA CYS A 43 -4.74 -15.77 4.80
C CYS A 43 -6.09 -15.65 5.51
N ALA A 44 -6.29 -16.39 6.60
CA ALA A 44 -7.56 -16.39 7.34
C ALA A 44 -7.88 -15.05 8.00
N SER A 45 -6.87 -14.20 8.20
CA SER A 45 -7.02 -12.89 8.84
C SER A 45 -6.98 -11.73 7.85
N ARG A 46 -6.92 -12.01 6.54
CA ARG A 46 -6.84 -10.96 5.52
C ARG A 46 -8.19 -10.33 5.28
N VAL A 47 -8.16 -9.02 5.03
CA VAL A 47 -9.35 -8.30 4.57
C VAL A 47 -9.75 -8.81 3.18
N GLU A 48 -11.01 -8.57 2.83
CA GLU A 48 -11.51 -8.93 1.51
C GLU A 48 -10.88 -8.05 0.42
N VAL A 49 -10.76 -8.61 -0.78
CA VAL A 49 -10.23 -7.87 -1.94
C VAL A 49 -11.04 -6.59 -2.19
N GLU A 50 -12.35 -6.68 -2.08
CA GLU A 50 -13.24 -5.53 -2.28
C GLU A 50 -12.98 -4.42 -1.26
N ALA A 51 -12.68 -4.78 -0.01
CA ALA A 51 -12.34 -3.79 1.02
C ALA A 51 -11.01 -3.11 0.70
N ALA A 52 -10.01 -3.85 0.24
CA ALA A 52 -8.74 -3.28 -0.19
C ALA A 52 -8.92 -2.38 -1.41
N ALA A 53 -9.71 -2.82 -2.39
CA ALA A 53 -9.99 -2.04 -3.58
C ALA A 53 -10.70 -0.72 -3.24
N GLN A 54 -11.66 -0.77 -2.32
CA GLN A 54 -12.37 0.43 -1.86
C GLN A 54 -11.42 1.39 -1.15
N PHE A 55 -10.53 0.88 -0.30
CA PHE A 55 -9.53 1.69 0.38
C PHE A 55 -8.63 2.43 -0.61
N ILE A 56 -8.13 1.72 -1.62
CA ILE A 56 -7.29 2.32 -2.65
C ILE A 56 -8.07 3.36 -3.45
N HIS A 57 -9.30 3.02 -3.84
CA HIS A 57 -10.17 3.93 -4.57
C HIS A 57 -10.42 5.22 -3.78
N ASP A 58 -10.69 5.10 -2.48
CA ASP A 58 -10.96 6.25 -1.62
C ASP A 58 -9.75 7.20 -1.55
N GLY A 59 -8.55 6.66 -1.47
CA GLY A 59 -7.33 7.46 -1.50
C GLY A 59 -7.15 8.17 -2.82
N LEU A 60 -7.28 7.46 -3.93
CA LEU A 60 -7.12 8.03 -5.27
C LEU A 60 -8.21 9.06 -5.59
N ALA A 61 -9.43 8.87 -5.08
CA ALA A 61 -10.53 9.81 -5.27
C ALA A 61 -10.24 11.16 -4.59
N GLN A 62 -9.35 11.21 -3.63
CA GLN A 62 -8.91 12.44 -2.97
C GLN A 62 -7.69 13.06 -3.66
N ASP A 63 -7.33 12.56 -4.83
CA ASP A 63 -6.21 13.04 -5.64
C ASP A 63 -4.86 12.88 -4.92
N VAL A 64 -4.72 11.81 -4.14
CA VAL A 64 -3.45 11.45 -3.48
C VAL A 64 -3.05 10.04 -3.87
N PRO A 65 -1.76 9.77 -4.01
CA PRO A 65 -1.31 8.41 -4.27
C PRO A 65 -1.50 7.53 -3.04
N VAL A 66 -1.65 6.23 -3.26
CA VAL A 66 -1.72 5.25 -2.19
C VAL A 66 -0.38 4.51 -2.15
N ALA A 67 0.32 4.62 -1.03
CA ALA A 67 1.56 3.88 -0.84
C ALA A 67 1.23 2.41 -0.59
N PHE A 68 1.91 1.54 -1.31
CA PHE A 68 1.73 0.09 -1.22
C PHE A 68 3.01 -0.55 -0.72
N LEU A 69 2.92 -1.20 0.43
CA LEU A 69 4.01 -2.05 0.94
C LEU A 69 3.76 -3.48 0.47
N ASN A 70 4.72 -4.01 -0.25
CA ASN A 70 4.70 -5.40 -0.67
C ASN A 70 5.81 -6.15 0.07
N ARG A 71 5.44 -6.98 1.05
CA ARG A 71 6.41 -7.81 1.78
C ARG A 71 6.77 -9.07 1.01
N HIS A 72 5.87 -9.55 0.17
CA HIS A 72 6.09 -10.72 -0.67
C HIS A 72 5.21 -10.63 -1.91
N LYS A 73 5.82 -10.68 -3.08
CA LYS A 73 5.13 -10.42 -4.34
C LYS A 73 4.16 -11.53 -4.78
N GLY A 74 4.17 -12.68 -4.13
CA GLY A 74 3.40 -13.82 -4.59
C GLY A 74 3.86 -14.27 -5.96
N LYS A 75 2.93 -14.36 -6.90
CA LYS A 75 3.20 -14.71 -8.30
C LYS A 75 3.19 -13.50 -9.22
N GLU A 76 3.10 -12.29 -8.68
CA GLU A 76 3.02 -11.07 -9.48
C GLU A 76 4.40 -10.64 -9.95
N LYS A 77 4.64 -10.74 -11.26
CA LYS A 77 5.95 -10.45 -11.87
C LYS A 77 6.28 -8.96 -11.90
N ALA A 78 5.28 -8.11 -11.83
CA ALA A 78 5.46 -6.66 -11.83
C ALA A 78 5.94 -6.11 -10.50
N LEU A 79 5.94 -6.93 -9.43
CA LEU A 79 6.26 -6.50 -8.07
C LEU A 79 7.63 -7.01 -7.62
N TYR A 80 8.22 -6.25 -6.70
CA TYR A 80 9.45 -6.65 -6.00
C TYR A 80 9.13 -6.87 -4.53
N THR A 81 9.59 -7.97 -3.98
CA THR A 81 9.43 -8.30 -2.55
C THR A 81 10.15 -7.28 -1.66
N TRP A 82 9.56 -6.96 -0.51
CA TRP A 82 10.08 -5.99 0.47
C TRP A 82 10.24 -4.58 -0.12
N HIS A 83 9.25 -4.12 -0.83
CA HIS A 83 9.34 -2.87 -1.57
C HIS A 83 8.10 -2.01 -1.38
N TRP A 84 8.30 -0.69 -1.29
CA TRP A 84 7.25 0.31 -1.27
C TRP A 84 7.12 0.95 -2.64
N VAL A 85 5.90 1.06 -3.13
CA VAL A 85 5.63 1.75 -4.40
C VAL A 85 4.34 2.57 -4.29
N PRO A 86 4.21 3.69 -5.03
CA PRO A 86 2.94 4.40 -5.11
C PRO A 86 2.01 3.72 -6.11
N ILE A 87 0.75 3.57 -5.72
CA ILE A 87 -0.34 3.20 -6.61
C ILE A 87 -0.95 4.50 -7.12
N HIS A 88 -1.06 4.66 -8.44
CA HIS A 88 -1.63 5.87 -9.04
C HIS A 88 -2.97 5.65 -9.70
N LYS A 89 -3.39 4.40 -9.89
CA LYS A 89 -4.72 4.09 -10.43
C LYS A 89 -5.17 2.69 -10.01
N ILE A 90 -6.48 2.50 -10.01
CA ILE A 90 -7.10 1.20 -9.83
C ILE A 90 -8.15 1.06 -10.94
N PHE A 91 -8.21 -0.08 -11.57
CA PHE A 91 -9.10 -0.29 -12.74
C PHE A 91 -9.47 -1.75 -12.89
N MET A 92 -10.51 -2.00 -13.69
CA MET A 92 -10.94 -3.36 -14.02
C MET A 92 -10.37 -3.75 -15.38
N ASP A 93 -9.88 -4.97 -15.48
CA ASP A 93 -9.51 -5.61 -16.72
C ASP A 93 -10.32 -6.92 -16.79
N GLY A 94 -11.46 -6.89 -17.49
CA GLY A 94 -12.44 -7.96 -17.37
C GLY A 94 -12.97 -8.04 -15.94
N ASP A 95 -12.80 -9.19 -15.32
CA ASP A 95 -13.19 -9.42 -13.91
C ASP A 95 -12.04 -9.20 -12.92
N ASP A 96 -10.86 -8.83 -13.42
CA ASP A 96 -9.67 -8.66 -12.60
C ASP A 96 -9.50 -7.21 -12.15
N ILE A 97 -9.34 -7.01 -10.85
CA ILE A 97 -9.05 -5.68 -10.28
C ILE A 97 -7.54 -5.48 -10.33
N ARG A 98 -7.11 -4.47 -11.07
CA ARG A 98 -5.69 -4.18 -11.25
C ARG A 98 -5.32 -2.82 -10.70
N CYS A 99 -4.11 -2.73 -10.14
CA CYS A 99 -3.54 -1.50 -9.62
C CYS A 99 -2.34 -1.11 -10.47
N GLY A 100 -2.32 0.15 -10.90
CA GLY A 100 -1.16 0.71 -11.61
C GLY A 100 -0.18 1.32 -10.62
N ILE A 101 1.09 1.01 -10.79
CA ILE A 101 2.17 1.46 -9.91
C ILE A 101 3.25 2.19 -10.69
N PHE A 102 3.97 3.05 -9.97
CA PHE A 102 5.18 3.71 -10.46
C PHE A 102 6.37 3.11 -9.72
N ASP A 103 7.32 2.51 -10.45
CA ASP A 103 8.47 1.89 -9.82
C ASP A 103 9.72 2.07 -10.69
N GLU A 104 10.74 2.70 -10.13
CA GLU A 104 12.03 2.94 -10.80
C GLU A 104 11.88 3.59 -12.19
N GLY A 105 10.96 4.54 -12.31
CA GLY A 105 10.71 5.25 -13.56
C GLY A 105 9.83 4.49 -14.54
N GLU A 106 9.31 3.33 -14.17
CA GLU A 106 8.43 2.54 -15.01
C GLU A 106 7.02 2.52 -14.47
N ILE A 107 6.05 2.48 -15.39
CA ILE A 107 4.64 2.27 -15.07
C ILE A 107 4.34 0.80 -15.28
N ARG A 108 3.86 0.14 -14.23
CA ARG A 108 3.48 -1.28 -14.27
C ARG A 108 2.11 -1.44 -13.64
N ASP A 109 1.51 -2.59 -13.79
CA ASP A 109 0.29 -2.93 -13.07
C ASP A 109 0.33 -4.37 -12.58
N PHE A 110 -0.49 -4.65 -11.56
CA PHE A 110 -0.59 -5.99 -10.99
C PHE A 110 -2.04 -6.29 -10.60
N SER A 111 -2.36 -7.57 -10.49
CA SER A 111 -3.66 -8.02 -10.04
C SER A 111 -3.73 -7.96 -8.51
N LEU A 112 -4.62 -7.12 -7.99
CA LEU A 112 -4.82 -6.99 -6.55
C LEU A 112 -5.31 -8.31 -5.94
N ALA A 113 -6.27 -8.96 -6.57
CA ALA A 113 -6.82 -10.22 -6.09
C ALA A 113 -5.74 -11.31 -6.04
N ASN A 114 -4.95 -11.42 -7.09
CA ASN A 114 -3.89 -12.42 -7.15
C ASN A 114 -2.80 -12.16 -6.11
N TRP A 115 -2.39 -10.90 -5.95
CA TRP A 115 -1.41 -10.57 -4.92
C TRP A 115 -1.94 -10.93 -3.52
N MET A 116 -3.17 -10.54 -3.21
CA MET A 116 -3.77 -10.84 -1.90
C MET A 116 -3.93 -12.34 -1.64
N LYS A 117 -4.15 -13.11 -2.70
CA LYS A 117 -4.27 -14.56 -2.61
C LYS A 117 -2.92 -15.24 -2.45
N ASP A 118 -1.91 -14.81 -3.22
CA ASP A 118 -0.65 -15.52 -3.37
C ASP A 118 0.47 -15.03 -2.45
N THR A 119 0.38 -13.81 -1.91
CA THR A 119 1.42 -13.29 -1.04
C THR A 119 1.52 -14.11 0.26
N ILE A 120 2.75 -14.45 0.62
CA ILE A 120 3.00 -15.22 1.84
C ILE A 120 3.10 -14.31 3.06
N LEU A 121 3.69 -13.12 2.89
CA LEU A 121 3.97 -12.21 3.99
C LEU A 121 3.02 -11.03 4.08
N GLY A 122 2.15 -10.85 3.08
CA GLY A 122 1.22 -9.74 3.06
C GLY A 122 1.89 -8.41 2.78
N GLY A 123 1.33 -7.36 3.33
CA GLY A 123 1.80 -6.00 3.15
C GLY A 123 0.79 -5.00 3.68
N GLY A 124 0.62 -3.89 2.97
CA GLY A 124 -0.35 -2.91 3.39
C GLY A 124 -0.42 -1.72 2.44
N PHE A 125 -1.39 -0.89 2.71
CA PHE A 125 -1.68 0.31 1.92
C PHE A 125 -1.78 1.50 2.87
N CYS A 126 -1.36 2.66 2.38
CA CYS A 126 -1.39 3.88 3.17
C CYS A 126 -1.67 5.08 2.28
N TYR A 127 -2.51 5.99 2.74
CA TYR A 127 -2.63 7.30 2.11
C TYR A 127 -2.89 8.38 3.16
N ILE A 128 -2.62 9.62 2.77
CA ILE A 128 -2.78 10.79 3.63
C ILE A 128 -3.92 11.62 3.07
N SER A 129 -4.85 12.03 3.94
CA SER A 129 -5.92 12.93 3.54
C SER A 129 -5.91 14.19 4.40
N ARG A 130 -6.43 15.28 3.85
CA ARG A 130 -6.60 16.51 4.60
C ARG A 130 -7.69 16.34 5.64
N LYS A 131 -7.46 16.82 6.86
CA LYS A 131 -8.52 16.90 7.87
C LYS A 131 -9.56 17.89 7.39
N GLY A 132 -10.78 17.41 7.30
CA GLY A 132 -11.88 18.18 6.77
C GLY A 132 -12.52 19.12 7.76
#